data_fb202019f7a9103bdc99e8d641769f49
#
_entry.id   fb202019f7a9103bdc99e8d641769f49
#
_cell.length_a   1.000
_cell.length_b   1.000
_cell.length_c   1.000
_cell.angle_alpha   90.00
_cell.angle_beta   90.00
_cell.angle_gamma   90.00
#
_symmetry.space_group_name_H-M   'P 1'
#
loop_
_entity.id
_entity.type
_entity.pdbx_description
1 polymer ?
#
loop_
_entity_poly.entity_id
_entity_poly.type
_entity_poly.pdbx_seq_one_letter_code
_entity_poly.pdbx_strand_id
1 'polypeptide(L)'
;MTVIKKEVAVLKNYIGGKWVDSLSSQTLEVLNPATNEEIARVPISTKEDVAMAVKAAKHASETWKKTPVPKRARILYKYHTLLSDNHDELARLVVQENGKSFKEAYGEVQRGLECVEFACGAPTLMMGETLSGIAEDIDSEMFRYPLGVVGGITPFNFPMMVPLWMFPLAIACGNTFVLKPSERTPILANRLAELLTEAGMPDGVFNVVHGAHDVVNGLLENKDIAAISFVGSQPVAKYVYQQAASQGKRVQALSGAKNHHIVMPDADFNKAAEHIISSAFGSAGQRCMACSAVVVVGDNEEFVKALNKKADELCIGDGMDEEVLLTPVIRKENREKTLGYIEKGIQEGASLIRDGRKEMEDFKEGNFLGATIFDHVTPEMTIAKEEMFAPILSLLRAEDLDGGLDYIRQSRYGNGATIYTKDAGAVRQFREEADAGMLGINVGVPATMAFFPFSGWKDSFYGDMHVNGKDGVNFYTRKKMITSRFDF
;
A
#
# COMPACT_ATOMS: atom_id res chain seq x y z
N MET A 1 -20.34 15.84 -37.53
CA MET A 1 -18.92 15.60 -37.31
C MET A 1 -18.79 14.20 -36.70
N THR A 2 -18.22 13.27 -37.45
CA THR A 2 -17.95 11.91 -36.95
C THR A 2 -16.83 12.01 -35.93
N VAL A 3 -17.12 11.81 -34.65
CA VAL A 3 -16.09 11.72 -33.60
C VAL A 3 -15.30 10.47 -33.90
N ILE A 4 -14.08 10.62 -34.40
CA ILE A 4 -13.12 9.52 -34.51
C ILE A 4 -12.80 9.13 -33.06
N LYS A 5 -13.45 8.06 -32.54
CA LYS A 5 -13.06 7.47 -31.26
C LYS A 5 -11.59 7.03 -31.41
N LYS A 6 -10.71 7.65 -30.62
CA LYS A 6 -9.32 7.21 -30.50
C LYS A 6 -9.35 5.77 -30.05
N GLU A 7 -8.77 4.86 -30.81
CA GLU A 7 -8.74 3.44 -30.45
C GLU A 7 -7.98 3.30 -29.10
N VAL A 8 -8.67 2.82 -28.08
CA VAL A 8 -8.11 2.68 -26.74
C VAL A 8 -7.22 1.45 -26.72
N ALA A 9 -5.96 1.61 -26.31
CA ALA A 9 -4.99 0.52 -26.29
C ALA A 9 -5.33 -0.55 -25.26
N VAL A 10 -5.24 -1.83 -25.67
CA VAL A 10 -5.28 -2.96 -24.76
C VAL A 10 -3.87 -3.21 -24.22
N LEU A 11 -3.74 -3.24 -22.89
CA LEU A 11 -2.47 -3.51 -22.24
C LEU A 11 -2.05 -4.97 -22.46
N LYS A 12 -0.75 -5.22 -22.45
CA LYS A 12 -0.18 -6.55 -22.58
C LYS A 12 0.46 -7.00 -21.27
N ASN A 13 0.50 -8.30 -21.06
CA ASN A 13 1.34 -8.90 -20.03
C ASN A 13 2.82 -8.74 -20.39
N TYR A 14 3.68 -8.60 -19.38
CA TYR A 14 5.13 -8.63 -19.57
C TYR A 14 5.70 -9.94 -19.04
N ILE A 15 6.07 -10.85 -19.92
CA ILE A 15 6.48 -12.23 -19.57
C ILE A 15 7.79 -12.58 -20.26
N GLY A 16 8.80 -12.96 -19.49
CA GLY A 16 10.08 -13.41 -20.02
C GLY A 16 10.80 -12.35 -20.87
N GLY A 17 10.70 -11.06 -20.53
CA GLY A 17 11.30 -9.96 -21.26
C GLY A 17 10.50 -9.51 -22.48
N LYS A 18 9.25 -9.96 -22.67
CA LYS A 18 8.43 -9.67 -23.86
C LYS A 18 7.03 -9.23 -23.48
N TRP A 19 6.48 -8.32 -24.28
CA TRP A 19 5.07 -7.95 -24.26
C TRP A 19 4.23 -9.02 -24.96
N VAL A 20 3.32 -9.64 -24.22
CA VAL A 20 2.53 -10.80 -24.66
C VAL A 20 1.06 -10.51 -24.47
N ASP A 21 0.25 -10.78 -25.49
CA ASP A 21 -1.20 -10.74 -25.35
C ASP A 21 -1.68 -11.83 -24.40
N SER A 22 -2.72 -11.54 -23.61
CA SER A 22 -3.35 -12.56 -22.78
C SER A 22 -4.00 -13.66 -23.64
N LEU A 23 -4.04 -14.87 -23.12
CA LEU A 23 -4.80 -15.98 -23.71
C LEU A 23 -6.31 -15.74 -23.66
N SER A 24 -6.79 -14.84 -22.82
CA SER A 24 -8.17 -14.43 -22.74
C SER A 24 -8.44 -13.23 -23.64
N SER A 25 -9.62 -13.23 -24.31
CA SER A 25 -10.13 -12.07 -25.06
C SER A 25 -10.88 -11.06 -24.18
N GLN A 26 -11.13 -11.39 -22.91
CA GLN A 26 -11.86 -10.53 -21.99
C GLN A 26 -10.96 -9.38 -21.49
N THR A 27 -11.54 -8.19 -21.43
CA THR A 27 -10.86 -6.98 -20.92
C THR A 27 -11.77 -6.21 -19.98
N LEU A 28 -11.17 -5.39 -19.10
CA LEU A 28 -11.84 -4.38 -18.29
C LEU A 28 -11.41 -2.99 -18.74
N GLU A 29 -12.29 -2.03 -18.59
CA GLU A 29 -12.01 -0.62 -18.83
C GLU A 29 -11.15 -0.06 -17.69
N VAL A 30 -10.13 0.72 -18.06
CA VAL A 30 -9.35 1.55 -17.16
C VAL A 30 -9.81 2.98 -17.35
N LEU A 31 -10.40 3.56 -16.32
CA LEU A 31 -11.01 4.89 -16.38
C LEU A 31 -10.16 5.91 -15.64
N ASN A 32 -10.12 7.13 -16.14
CA ASN A 32 -9.68 8.29 -15.38
C ASN A 32 -10.76 8.63 -14.34
N PRO A 33 -10.49 8.59 -13.02
CA PRO A 33 -11.52 8.81 -12.01
C PRO A 33 -12.14 10.22 -12.02
N ALA A 34 -11.41 11.22 -12.53
CA ALA A 34 -11.87 12.62 -12.59
C ALA A 34 -12.86 12.87 -13.74
N THR A 35 -12.74 12.12 -14.85
CA THR A 35 -13.54 12.36 -16.06
C THR A 35 -14.41 11.17 -16.46
N ASN A 36 -14.15 9.97 -15.89
CA ASN A 36 -14.69 8.69 -16.35
C ASN A 36 -14.36 8.34 -17.81
N GLU A 37 -13.40 9.03 -18.44
CA GLU A 37 -12.90 8.65 -19.75
C GLU A 37 -12.14 7.33 -19.70
N GLU A 38 -12.34 6.48 -20.71
CA GLU A 38 -11.59 5.25 -20.89
C GLU A 38 -10.18 5.59 -21.41
N ILE A 39 -9.15 5.31 -20.61
CA ILE A 39 -7.74 5.62 -20.91
C ILE A 39 -6.95 4.40 -21.38
N ALA A 40 -7.39 3.20 -21.04
CA ALA A 40 -6.82 1.93 -21.50
C ALA A 40 -7.82 0.78 -21.29
N ARG A 41 -7.50 -0.39 -21.81
CA ARG A 41 -8.13 -1.67 -21.46
C ARG A 41 -7.11 -2.61 -20.87
N VAL A 42 -7.46 -3.29 -19.79
CA VAL A 42 -6.61 -4.28 -19.15
C VAL A 42 -7.16 -5.70 -19.40
N PRO A 43 -6.33 -6.68 -19.81
CA PRO A 43 -6.79 -8.03 -20.03
C PRO A 43 -7.16 -8.73 -18.71
N ILE A 44 -8.19 -9.57 -18.74
CA ILE A 44 -8.49 -10.52 -17.67
C ILE A 44 -7.75 -11.83 -18.01
N SER A 45 -6.47 -11.87 -17.64
CA SER A 45 -5.62 -13.03 -17.91
C SER A 45 -6.06 -14.26 -17.11
N THR A 46 -5.63 -15.43 -17.60
CA THR A 46 -6.02 -16.73 -17.08
C THR A 46 -4.94 -17.33 -16.15
N LYS A 47 -5.23 -18.49 -15.54
CA LYS A 47 -4.22 -19.25 -14.77
C LYS A 47 -3.07 -19.74 -15.65
N GLU A 48 -3.32 -19.97 -16.95
CA GLU A 48 -2.32 -20.39 -17.94
C GLU A 48 -1.34 -19.25 -18.23
N ASP A 49 -1.82 -17.99 -18.33
CA ASP A 49 -0.93 -16.81 -18.42
C ASP A 49 0.01 -16.73 -17.20
N VAL A 50 -0.52 -16.98 -16.01
CA VAL A 50 0.29 -17.06 -14.77
C VAL A 50 1.32 -18.19 -14.86
N ALA A 51 0.91 -19.37 -15.34
CA ALA A 51 1.82 -20.51 -15.47
C ALA A 51 2.97 -20.21 -16.45
N MET A 52 2.70 -19.48 -17.56
CA MET A 52 3.74 -19.01 -18.47
C MET A 52 4.73 -18.06 -17.79
N ALA A 53 4.21 -17.07 -17.02
CA ALA A 53 5.06 -16.12 -16.30
C ALA A 53 5.91 -16.79 -15.22
N VAL A 54 5.32 -17.72 -14.45
CA VAL A 54 6.04 -18.50 -13.44
C VAL A 54 7.10 -19.38 -14.04
N LYS A 55 6.82 -20.00 -15.20
CA LYS A 55 7.81 -20.80 -15.95
C LYS A 55 9.01 -19.95 -16.40
N ALA A 56 8.75 -18.76 -16.94
CA ALA A 56 9.80 -17.81 -17.33
C ALA A 56 10.61 -17.35 -16.10
N ALA A 57 9.94 -17.00 -15.01
CA ALA A 57 10.58 -16.62 -13.75
C ALA A 57 11.44 -17.76 -13.17
N LYS A 58 10.95 -18.99 -13.18
CA LYS A 58 11.68 -20.17 -12.71
C LYS A 58 12.94 -20.42 -13.54
N HIS A 59 12.85 -20.32 -14.86
CA HIS A 59 14.00 -20.44 -15.75
C HIS A 59 15.05 -19.36 -15.46
N ALA A 60 14.63 -18.09 -15.36
CA ALA A 60 15.51 -16.97 -15.03
C ALA A 60 16.18 -17.12 -13.65
N SER A 61 15.50 -17.73 -12.68
CA SER A 61 16.00 -17.91 -11.32
C SER A 61 17.28 -18.78 -11.27
N GLU A 62 17.48 -19.69 -12.22
CA GLU A 62 18.65 -20.57 -12.25
C GLU A 62 19.98 -19.83 -12.46
N THR A 63 19.93 -18.73 -13.19
CA THR A 63 21.09 -17.84 -13.42
C THR A 63 21.08 -16.68 -12.43
N TRP A 64 19.90 -16.08 -12.15
CA TRP A 64 19.80 -14.90 -11.31
C TRP A 64 20.25 -15.14 -9.86
N LYS A 65 19.88 -16.25 -9.26
CA LYS A 65 20.35 -16.64 -7.90
C LYS A 65 21.87 -16.76 -7.78
N LYS A 66 22.58 -17.00 -8.88
CA LYS A 66 24.04 -17.10 -8.95
C LYS A 66 24.70 -15.75 -9.29
N THR A 67 23.94 -14.76 -9.73
CA THR A 67 24.46 -13.42 -10.02
C THR A 67 24.96 -12.78 -8.73
N PRO A 68 26.23 -12.30 -8.68
CA PRO A 68 26.78 -11.68 -7.48
C PRO A 68 25.91 -10.53 -6.97
N VAL A 69 25.72 -10.44 -5.63
CA VAL A 69 24.87 -9.43 -5.00
C VAL A 69 25.21 -8.01 -5.45
N PRO A 70 26.51 -7.57 -5.53
CA PRO A 70 26.85 -6.25 -6.03
C PRO A 70 26.44 -6.01 -7.49
N LYS A 71 26.42 -7.05 -8.32
CA LYS A 71 25.98 -6.92 -9.72
C LYS A 71 24.47 -6.69 -9.80
N ARG A 72 23.68 -7.40 -8.96
CA ARG A 72 22.23 -7.16 -8.84
C ARG A 72 21.93 -5.73 -8.37
N ALA A 73 22.66 -5.27 -7.35
CA ALA A 73 22.50 -3.90 -6.83
C ALA A 73 22.80 -2.84 -7.89
N ARG A 74 23.82 -3.02 -8.76
CA ARG A 74 24.14 -2.06 -9.84
C ARG A 74 23.00 -1.89 -10.84
N ILE A 75 22.24 -2.91 -11.13
CA ILE A 75 21.04 -2.80 -11.99
C ILE A 75 19.98 -1.98 -11.28
N LEU A 76 19.77 -2.18 -9.97
CA LEU A 76 18.81 -1.41 -9.19
C LEU A 76 19.24 0.06 -9.02
N TYR A 77 20.54 0.38 -8.94
CA TYR A 77 21.01 1.78 -9.00
C TYR A 77 20.64 2.45 -10.32
N LYS A 78 20.83 1.77 -11.45
CA LYS A 78 20.39 2.31 -12.75
C LYS A 78 18.88 2.47 -12.80
N TYR A 79 18.14 1.51 -12.27
CA TYR A 79 16.68 1.60 -12.19
C TYR A 79 16.23 2.78 -11.35
N HIS A 80 16.85 3.01 -10.20
CA HIS A 80 16.61 4.18 -9.36
C HIS A 80 16.83 5.49 -10.14
N THR A 81 17.94 5.60 -10.88
CA THR A 81 18.20 6.77 -11.72
C THR A 81 17.12 6.96 -12.77
N LEU A 82 16.73 5.91 -13.50
CA LEU A 82 15.67 6.00 -14.51
C LEU A 82 14.31 6.39 -13.91
N LEU A 83 13.96 5.86 -12.74
CA LEU A 83 12.75 6.28 -12.04
C LEU A 83 12.82 7.76 -11.62
N SER A 84 13.97 8.23 -11.13
CA SER A 84 14.18 9.62 -10.74
C SER A 84 14.11 10.57 -11.94
N ASP A 85 14.72 10.20 -13.08
CA ASP A 85 14.72 11.01 -14.30
C ASP A 85 13.31 11.11 -14.93
N ASN A 86 12.44 10.12 -14.68
CA ASN A 86 11.05 10.07 -15.15
C ASN A 86 10.03 10.42 -14.05
N HIS A 87 10.45 11.06 -12.95
CA HIS A 87 9.60 11.32 -11.78
C HIS A 87 8.28 12.01 -12.12
N ASP A 88 8.33 13.11 -12.88
CA ASP A 88 7.16 13.87 -13.31
C ASP A 88 6.21 13.04 -14.19
N GLU A 89 6.75 12.29 -15.15
CA GLU A 89 5.96 11.39 -16.01
C GLU A 89 5.22 10.35 -15.17
N LEU A 90 5.92 9.69 -14.26
CA LEU A 90 5.36 8.67 -13.38
C LEU A 90 4.27 9.26 -12.46
N ALA A 91 4.49 10.45 -11.90
CA ALA A 91 3.50 11.13 -11.09
C ALA A 91 2.23 11.46 -11.91
N ARG A 92 2.36 11.95 -13.15
CA ARG A 92 1.22 12.21 -14.05
C ARG A 92 0.45 10.94 -14.39
N LEU A 93 1.14 9.82 -14.62
CA LEU A 93 0.49 8.52 -14.83
C LEU A 93 -0.31 8.09 -13.60
N VAL A 94 0.23 8.29 -12.39
CA VAL A 94 -0.50 8.02 -11.15
C VAL A 94 -1.76 8.88 -11.07
N VAL A 95 -1.68 10.19 -11.36
CA VAL A 95 -2.87 11.07 -11.37
C VAL A 95 -3.91 10.54 -12.37
N GLN A 96 -3.46 10.18 -13.57
CA GLN A 96 -4.36 9.78 -14.65
C GLN A 96 -5.15 8.51 -14.36
N GLU A 97 -4.52 7.47 -13.77
CA GLU A 97 -5.21 6.20 -13.52
C GLU A 97 -5.78 6.05 -12.11
N ASN A 98 -5.25 6.81 -11.12
CA ASN A 98 -5.70 6.74 -9.74
C ASN A 98 -6.58 7.92 -9.30
N GLY A 99 -6.37 9.09 -9.89
CA GLY A 99 -7.14 10.31 -9.60
C GLY A 99 -6.60 11.17 -8.46
N LYS A 100 -5.57 10.75 -7.70
CA LYS A 100 -5.01 11.56 -6.59
C LYS A 100 -4.37 12.85 -7.09
N SER A 101 -4.12 13.82 -6.19
CA SER A 101 -3.47 15.07 -6.57
C SER A 101 -2.03 14.84 -7.05
N PHE A 102 -1.55 15.71 -7.96
CA PHE A 102 -0.17 15.63 -8.47
C PHE A 102 0.85 15.70 -7.34
N LYS A 103 0.61 16.53 -6.34
CA LYS A 103 1.48 16.62 -5.15
C LYS A 103 1.58 15.30 -4.40
N GLU A 104 0.46 14.60 -4.21
CA GLU A 104 0.45 13.27 -3.56
C GLU A 104 1.06 12.20 -4.45
N ALA A 105 0.79 12.24 -5.76
CA ALA A 105 1.40 11.34 -6.74
C ALA A 105 2.92 11.51 -6.80
N TYR A 106 3.40 12.76 -6.80
CA TYR A 106 4.84 13.08 -6.75
C TYR A 106 5.48 12.53 -5.47
N GLY A 107 4.83 12.71 -4.31
CA GLY A 107 5.26 12.15 -3.05
C GLY A 107 5.25 10.61 -3.04
N GLU A 108 4.29 9.98 -3.72
CA GLU A 108 4.24 8.52 -3.87
C GLU A 108 5.43 7.98 -4.68
N VAL A 109 5.77 8.64 -5.80
CA VAL A 109 6.96 8.29 -6.60
C VAL A 109 8.22 8.38 -5.75
N GLN A 110 8.37 9.49 -4.97
CA GLN A 110 9.50 9.66 -4.05
C GLN A 110 9.59 8.51 -3.03
N ARG A 111 8.48 8.09 -2.45
CA ARG A 111 8.43 6.95 -1.51
C ARG A 111 8.78 5.63 -2.19
N GLY A 112 8.40 5.45 -3.45
CA GLY A 112 8.81 4.30 -4.25
C GLY A 112 10.32 4.28 -4.50
N LEU A 113 10.92 5.44 -4.81
CA LEU A 113 12.38 5.60 -4.97
C LEU A 113 13.14 5.20 -3.70
N GLU A 114 12.69 5.62 -2.52
CA GLU A 114 13.28 5.23 -1.23
C GLU A 114 13.31 3.71 -1.03
N CYS A 115 12.29 2.99 -1.50
CA CYS A 115 12.26 1.53 -1.44
C CYS A 115 13.30 0.88 -2.38
N VAL A 116 13.47 1.43 -3.58
CA VAL A 116 14.51 0.98 -4.50
C VAL A 116 15.90 1.28 -3.95
N GLU A 117 16.10 2.48 -3.37
CA GLU A 117 17.34 2.86 -2.70
C GLU A 117 17.70 1.89 -1.57
N PHE A 118 16.74 1.54 -0.72
CA PHE A 118 16.94 0.52 0.31
C PHE A 118 17.38 -0.83 -0.29
N ALA A 119 16.74 -1.26 -1.38
CA ALA A 119 17.09 -2.49 -2.06
C ALA A 119 18.51 -2.45 -2.69
N CYS A 120 18.99 -1.27 -3.10
CA CYS A 120 20.37 -1.06 -3.55
C CYS A 120 21.41 -1.39 -2.46
N GLY A 121 21.03 -1.30 -1.17
CA GLY A 121 21.82 -1.73 -0.03
C GLY A 121 21.99 -3.25 0.13
N ALA A 122 21.49 -4.05 -0.81
CA ALA A 122 21.54 -5.52 -0.76
C ALA A 122 22.93 -6.10 -0.42
N PRO A 123 24.07 -5.57 -0.87
CA PRO A 123 25.38 -6.11 -0.49
C PRO A 123 25.59 -6.18 1.02
N THR A 124 25.12 -5.17 1.77
CA THR A 124 25.18 -5.16 3.25
C THR A 124 24.03 -5.96 3.86
N LEU A 125 22.83 -5.83 3.32
CA LEU A 125 21.61 -6.48 3.85
C LEU A 125 21.66 -8.01 3.73
N MET A 126 22.38 -8.53 2.74
CA MET A 126 22.55 -9.97 2.48
C MET A 126 23.71 -10.61 3.25
N MET A 127 24.50 -9.82 4.01
CA MET A 127 25.55 -10.39 4.85
C MET A 127 24.98 -11.40 5.83
N GLY A 128 25.75 -12.47 6.05
CA GLY A 128 25.49 -13.50 7.04
C GLY A 128 26.14 -13.19 8.38
N GLU A 129 26.18 -14.21 9.22
CA GLU A 129 26.77 -14.15 10.56
C GLU A 129 27.73 -15.32 10.73
N THR A 130 28.82 -15.12 11.46
CA THR A 130 29.83 -16.17 11.76
C THR A 130 30.15 -16.16 13.24
N LEU A 131 30.37 -17.35 13.80
CA LEU A 131 30.93 -17.55 15.14
C LEU A 131 32.01 -18.62 15.06
N SER A 132 33.26 -18.20 15.25
CA SER A 132 34.39 -19.10 15.33
C SER A 132 34.50 -19.67 16.74
N GLY A 133 34.90 -20.94 16.85
CA GLY A 133 35.12 -21.61 18.14
C GLY A 133 33.84 -21.85 18.93
N ILE A 134 32.76 -22.27 18.27
CA ILE A 134 31.50 -22.68 18.98
C ILE A 134 31.72 -23.95 19.84
N ALA A 135 32.73 -24.75 19.48
CA ALA A 135 33.33 -25.83 20.25
C ALA A 135 34.80 -25.96 19.80
N GLU A 136 35.54 -26.92 20.42
CA GLU A 136 36.94 -27.19 20.04
C GLU A 136 37.01 -27.63 18.57
N ASP A 137 37.78 -26.87 17.77
CA ASP A 137 37.97 -27.02 16.32
C ASP A 137 36.70 -26.89 15.46
N ILE A 138 35.64 -26.24 15.98
CA ILE A 138 34.36 -26.12 15.27
C ILE A 138 33.97 -24.63 15.13
N ASP A 139 33.69 -24.22 13.88
CA ASP A 139 33.11 -22.93 13.51
C ASP A 139 31.68 -23.08 12.98
N SER A 140 30.90 -22.01 13.08
CA SER A 140 29.55 -21.96 12.49
C SER A 140 29.35 -20.67 11.71
N GLU A 141 28.71 -20.80 10.55
CA GLU A 141 28.43 -19.70 9.62
C GLU A 141 26.97 -19.75 9.18
N MET A 142 26.36 -18.57 9.02
CA MET A 142 25.01 -18.44 8.50
C MET A 142 25.02 -17.63 7.21
N PHE A 143 24.47 -18.20 6.17
CA PHE A 143 24.32 -17.58 4.85
C PHE A 143 22.84 -17.34 4.52
N ARG A 144 22.56 -16.27 3.74
CA ARG A 144 21.25 -15.95 3.21
C ARG A 144 21.15 -16.41 1.74
N TYR A 145 20.09 -17.13 1.41
CA TYR A 145 19.79 -17.61 0.08
C TYR A 145 18.40 -17.16 -0.38
N PRO A 146 18.18 -16.90 -1.69
CA PRO A 146 16.84 -16.59 -2.19
C PRO A 146 15.88 -17.77 -2.02
N LEU A 147 14.59 -17.44 -1.99
CA LEU A 147 13.49 -18.42 -1.95
C LEU A 147 13.29 -19.10 -3.32
N GLY A 148 13.36 -18.31 -4.41
CA GLY A 148 13.06 -18.72 -5.78
C GLY A 148 12.12 -17.74 -6.47
N VAL A 149 10.98 -18.22 -6.98
CA VAL A 149 9.95 -17.35 -7.57
C VAL A 149 9.04 -16.79 -6.48
N VAL A 150 8.78 -15.50 -6.53
CA VAL A 150 7.89 -14.79 -5.60
C VAL A 150 6.75 -14.14 -6.37
N GLY A 151 5.54 -14.22 -5.84
CA GLY A 151 4.36 -13.52 -6.35
C GLY A 151 4.06 -12.24 -5.55
N GLY A 152 3.68 -11.17 -6.23
CA GLY A 152 3.20 -9.93 -5.62
C GLY A 152 1.83 -9.54 -6.15
N ILE A 153 0.93 -9.14 -5.26
CA ILE A 153 -0.42 -8.68 -5.58
C ILE A 153 -0.60 -7.30 -4.96
N THR A 154 -0.85 -6.28 -5.78
CA THR A 154 -0.86 -4.90 -5.34
C THR A 154 -2.22 -4.21 -5.53
N PRO A 155 -2.58 -3.24 -4.66
CA PRO A 155 -3.84 -2.52 -4.69
C PRO A 155 -3.79 -1.35 -5.69
N PHE A 156 -4.94 -0.69 -5.86
CA PHE A 156 -5.07 0.45 -6.77
C PHE A 156 -4.57 1.78 -6.18
N ASN A 157 -4.59 1.94 -4.86
CA ASN A 157 -4.43 3.24 -4.21
C ASN A 157 -2.99 3.77 -4.15
N PHE A 158 -2.01 2.88 -4.33
CA PHE A 158 -0.59 3.22 -4.45
C PHE A 158 0.05 2.38 -5.57
N PRO A 159 -0.26 2.68 -6.83
CA PRO A 159 0.19 1.87 -7.98
C PRO A 159 1.69 1.95 -8.23
N MET A 160 2.38 2.97 -7.71
CA MET A 160 3.82 3.14 -7.76
C MET A 160 4.52 2.54 -6.54
N MET A 161 4.16 3.04 -5.35
CA MET A 161 4.89 2.74 -4.12
C MET A 161 4.79 1.28 -3.72
N VAL A 162 3.59 0.67 -3.77
CA VAL A 162 3.39 -0.70 -3.26
C VAL A 162 4.09 -1.76 -4.10
N PRO A 163 4.08 -1.76 -5.44
CA PRO A 163 4.95 -2.65 -6.22
C PRO A 163 6.43 -2.49 -5.86
N LEU A 164 6.90 -1.25 -5.65
CA LEU A 164 8.29 -0.95 -5.29
C LEU A 164 8.66 -1.36 -3.85
N TRP A 165 7.71 -1.61 -2.98
CA TRP A 165 7.97 -2.28 -1.70
C TRP A 165 8.38 -3.74 -1.89
N MET A 166 7.89 -4.38 -2.96
CA MET A 166 7.95 -5.82 -3.12
C MET A 166 9.10 -6.25 -4.02
N PHE A 167 9.00 -5.97 -5.33
CA PHE A 167 9.89 -6.59 -6.31
C PHE A 167 11.35 -6.12 -6.25
N PRO A 168 11.71 -4.85 -5.97
CA PRO A 168 13.10 -4.46 -5.94
C PRO A 168 13.89 -5.21 -4.86
N LEU A 169 13.32 -5.31 -3.66
CA LEU A 169 13.96 -6.03 -2.56
C LEU A 169 14.01 -7.54 -2.80
N ALA A 170 12.92 -8.13 -3.34
CA ALA A 170 12.90 -9.54 -3.72
C ALA A 170 14.00 -9.88 -4.74
N ILE A 171 14.12 -9.05 -5.79
CA ILE A 171 15.13 -9.18 -6.87
C ILE A 171 16.53 -8.98 -6.32
N ALA A 172 16.75 -7.97 -5.47
CA ALA A 172 18.02 -7.71 -4.80
C ALA A 172 18.50 -8.92 -3.98
N CYS A 173 17.56 -9.59 -3.28
CA CYS A 173 17.81 -10.81 -2.54
C CYS A 173 18.07 -12.04 -3.43
N GLY A 174 17.91 -11.94 -4.77
CA GLY A 174 18.19 -12.99 -5.74
C GLY A 174 16.99 -13.83 -6.16
N ASN A 175 15.77 -13.40 -5.82
CA ASN A 175 14.54 -14.01 -6.29
C ASN A 175 14.16 -13.49 -7.68
N THR A 176 13.26 -14.19 -8.36
CA THR A 176 12.51 -13.70 -9.50
C THR A 176 11.10 -13.37 -9.07
N PHE A 177 10.42 -12.50 -9.81
CA PHE A 177 9.16 -11.91 -9.35
C PHE A 177 8.08 -11.94 -10.44
N VAL A 178 6.84 -12.27 -10.02
CA VAL A 178 5.63 -12.17 -10.84
C VAL A 178 4.68 -11.20 -10.15
N LEU A 179 4.46 -10.04 -10.76
CA LEU A 179 3.56 -9.00 -10.26
C LEU A 179 2.17 -9.13 -10.86
N LYS A 180 1.13 -9.14 -10.03
CA LYS A 180 -0.25 -8.87 -10.41
C LYS A 180 -0.63 -7.48 -9.90
N PRO A 181 -0.60 -6.44 -10.75
CA PRO A 181 -1.06 -5.10 -10.36
C PRO A 181 -2.59 -5.06 -10.25
N SER A 182 -3.12 -3.99 -9.65
CA SER A 182 -4.56 -3.76 -9.67
C SER A 182 -5.06 -3.59 -11.11
N GLU A 183 -6.20 -4.20 -11.43
CA GLU A 183 -6.87 -4.02 -12.71
C GLU A 183 -7.48 -2.61 -12.88
N ARG A 184 -7.46 -1.80 -11.83
CA ARG A 184 -7.96 -0.41 -11.84
C ARG A 184 -6.87 0.60 -12.19
N THR A 185 -5.61 0.27 -11.87
CA THR A 185 -4.43 1.12 -12.08
C THR A 185 -3.28 0.26 -12.65
N PRO A 186 -3.43 -0.29 -13.87
CA PRO A 186 -2.48 -1.24 -14.44
C PRO A 186 -1.40 -0.59 -15.30
N ILE A 187 -1.60 0.66 -15.78
CA ILE A 187 -0.73 1.31 -16.79
C ILE A 187 0.68 1.52 -16.20
N LEU A 188 0.75 2.01 -14.98
CA LEU A 188 2.01 2.30 -14.33
C LEU A 188 2.88 1.04 -14.16
N ALA A 189 2.27 -0.13 -13.89
CA ALA A 189 3.02 -1.38 -13.75
C ALA A 189 3.78 -1.76 -15.04
N ASN A 190 3.20 -1.47 -16.21
CA ASN A 190 3.87 -1.66 -17.50
C ASN A 190 5.04 -0.68 -17.66
N ARG A 191 4.85 0.59 -17.28
CA ARG A 191 5.93 1.58 -17.32
C ARG A 191 7.09 1.23 -16.40
N LEU A 192 6.80 0.70 -15.22
CA LEU A 192 7.81 0.18 -14.30
C LEU A 192 8.62 -0.99 -14.91
N ALA A 193 7.95 -1.88 -15.65
CA ALA A 193 8.61 -2.99 -16.37
C ALA A 193 9.52 -2.48 -17.50
N GLU A 194 9.09 -1.46 -18.26
CA GLU A 194 9.89 -0.83 -19.31
C GLU A 194 11.18 -0.24 -18.74
N LEU A 195 11.07 0.60 -17.71
CA LEU A 195 12.22 1.23 -17.06
C LEU A 195 13.17 0.21 -16.40
N LEU A 196 12.62 -0.89 -15.86
CA LEU A 196 13.43 -1.97 -15.30
C LEU A 196 14.20 -2.73 -16.39
N THR A 197 13.60 -2.90 -17.54
CA THR A 197 14.26 -3.50 -18.74
C THR A 197 15.38 -2.60 -19.24
N GLU A 198 15.13 -1.28 -19.34
CA GLU A 198 16.13 -0.27 -19.71
C GLU A 198 17.31 -0.24 -18.73
N ALA A 199 17.06 -0.46 -17.45
CA ALA A 199 18.10 -0.60 -16.43
C ALA A 199 19.01 -1.83 -16.66
N GLY A 200 18.61 -2.76 -17.54
CA GLY A 200 19.34 -3.97 -17.88
C GLY A 200 18.97 -5.20 -17.04
N MET A 201 17.74 -5.25 -16.55
CA MET A 201 17.23 -6.44 -15.86
C MET A 201 17.12 -7.61 -16.84
N PRO A 202 17.67 -8.79 -16.50
CA PRO A 202 17.60 -9.95 -17.39
C PRO A 202 16.15 -10.44 -17.57
N ASP A 203 15.87 -10.96 -18.77
CA ASP A 203 14.56 -11.49 -19.15
C ASP A 203 14.05 -12.54 -18.14
N GLY A 204 12.78 -12.40 -17.74
CA GLY A 204 12.11 -13.32 -16.83
C GLY A 204 12.40 -13.09 -15.34
N VAL A 205 13.37 -12.26 -14.97
CA VAL A 205 13.60 -11.90 -13.54
C VAL A 205 12.40 -11.14 -12.97
N PHE A 206 11.79 -10.28 -13.77
CA PHE A 206 10.55 -9.58 -13.45
C PHE A 206 9.49 -9.87 -14.51
N ASN A 207 8.26 -10.12 -14.07
CA ASN A 207 7.12 -10.39 -14.95
C ASN A 207 5.88 -9.67 -14.42
N VAL A 208 4.99 -9.25 -15.32
CA VAL A 208 3.70 -8.64 -14.99
C VAL A 208 2.59 -9.44 -15.66
N VAL A 209 1.62 -9.89 -14.88
CA VAL A 209 0.40 -10.56 -15.37
C VAL A 209 -0.80 -9.75 -14.89
N HIS A 210 -1.48 -9.13 -15.83
CA HIS A 210 -2.73 -8.39 -15.58
C HIS A 210 -3.89 -9.35 -15.38
N GLY A 211 -4.90 -8.92 -14.65
CA GLY A 211 -6.11 -9.70 -14.46
C GLY A 211 -6.73 -9.54 -13.08
N ALA A 212 -7.73 -10.34 -12.82
CA ALA A 212 -8.52 -10.32 -11.60
C ALA A 212 -8.32 -11.61 -10.78
N HIS A 213 -9.42 -12.22 -10.36
CA HIS A 213 -9.44 -13.34 -9.43
C HIS A 213 -8.66 -14.57 -9.90
N ASP A 214 -8.73 -14.93 -11.20
CA ASP A 214 -8.05 -16.10 -11.73
C ASP A 214 -6.53 -15.99 -11.68
N VAL A 215 -6.00 -14.78 -11.89
CA VAL A 215 -4.55 -14.52 -11.75
C VAL A 215 -4.13 -14.62 -10.29
N VAL A 216 -4.93 -14.09 -9.35
CA VAL A 216 -4.67 -14.26 -7.91
C VAL A 216 -4.60 -15.74 -7.56
N ASN A 217 -5.62 -16.52 -7.91
CA ASN A 217 -5.64 -17.97 -7.65
C ASN A 217 -4.52 -18.71 -8.36
N GLY A 218 -4.20 -18.33 -9.60
CA GLY A 218 -3.06 -18.88 -10.33
C GLY A 218 -1.73 -18.72 -9.57
N LEU A 219 -1.50 -17.55 -8.95
CA LEU A 219 -0.33 -17.31 -8.10
C LEU A 219 -0.37 -18.14 -6.81
N LEU A 220 -1.54 -18.25 -6.16
CA LEU A 220 -1.69 -18.96 -4.89
C LEU A 220 -1.53 -20.49 -5.06
N GLU A 221 -2.05 -21.04 -6.14
CA GLU A 221 -2.07 -22.49 -6.41
C GLU A 221 -0.76 -22.99 -7.03
N ASN A 222 -0.02 -22.13 -7.76
CA ASN A 222 1.18 -22.56 -8.49
C ASN A 222 2.31 -22.98 -7.54
N LYS A 223 2.67 -24.25 -7.56
CA LYS A 223 3.68 -24.88 -6.67
C LYS A 223 5.10 -24.33 -6.79
N ASP A 224 5.43 -23.69 -7.90
CA ASP A 224 6.77 -23.11 -8.11
C ASP A 224 6.94 -21.72 -7.48
N ILE A 225 5.85 -21.11 -6.99
CA ILE A 225 5.90 -19.88 -6.20
C ILE A 225 6.17 -20.22 -4.74
N ALA A 226 7.26 -19.68 -4.20
CA ALA A 226 7.72 -19.93 -2.83
C ALA A 226 7.14 -18.96 -1.78
N ALA A 227 6.77 -17.75 -2.22
CA ALA A 227 6.25 -16.73 -1.33
C ALA A 227 5.25 -15.79 -2.04
N ILE A 228 4.31 -15.25 -1.28
CA ILE A 228 3.32 -14.26 -1.73
C ILE A 228 3.42 -13.01 -0.84
N SER A 229 3.57 -11.85 -1.48
CA SER A 229 3.41 -10.53 -0.87
C SER A 229 2.11 -9.90 -1.38
N PHE A 230 1.26 -9.46 -0.48
CA PHE A 230 -0.07 -8.96 -0.79
C PHE A 230 -0.37 -7.67 -0.04
N VAL A 231 -1.02 -6.73 -0.71
CA VAL A 231 -1.67 -5.56 -0.09
C VAL A 231 -3.07 -5.41 -0.67
N GLY A 232 -4.09 -5.31 0.19
CA GLY A 232 -5.47 -5.12 -0.26
C GLY A 232 -6.49 -5.14 0.89
N SER A 233 -7.77 -5.36 0.57
CA SER A 233 -8.83 -5.38 1.57
C SER A 233 -8.74 -6.57 2.52
N GLN A 234 -9.23 -6.40 3.74
CA GLN A 234 -9.12 -7.39 4.82
C GLN A 234 -9.68 -8.79 4.44
N PRO A 235 -10.85 -8.93 3.83
CA PRO A 235 -11.35 -10.26 3.46
C PRO A 235 -10.45 -10.96 2.43
N VAL A 236 -9.89 -10.20 1.48
CA VAL A 236 -9.00 -10.74 0.45
C VAL A 236 -7.63 -11.08 1.04
N ALA A 237 -7.08 -10.24 1.94
CA ALA A 237 -5.82 -10.52 2.63
C ALA A 237 -5.89 -11.83 3.43
N LYS A 238 -6.97 -12.02 4.17
CA LYS A 238 -7.22 -13.26 4.94
C LYS A 238 -7.32 -14.47 4.02
N TYR A 239 -8.06 -14.35 2.91
CA TYR A 239 -8.16 -15.40 1.88
C TYR A 239 -6.79 -15.76 1.30
N VAL A 240 -6.03 -14.75 0.85
CA VAL A 240 -4.67 -14.95 0.28
C VAL A 240 -3.75 -15.62 1.29
N TYR A 241 -3.76 -15.18 2.55
CA TYR A 241 -2.97 -15.80 3.61
C TYR A 241 -3.32 -17.27 3.79
N GLN A 242 -4.62 -17.58 3.96
CA GLN A 242 -5.09 -18.94 4.18
C GLN A 242 -4.75 -19.87 3.02
N GLN A 243 -5.01 -19.43 1.78
CA GLN A 243 -4.75 -20.24 0.59
C GLN A 243 -3.25 -20.46 0.36
N ALA A 244 -2.43 -19.41 0.43
CA ALA A 244 -1.00 -19.56 0.22
C ALA A 244 -0.32 -20.37 1.35
N ALA A 245 -0.69 -20.14 2.62
CA ALA A 245 -0.16 -20.90 3.75
C ALA A 245 -0.54 -22.39 3.67
N SER A 246 -1.76 -22.73 3.22
CA SER A 246 -2.18 -24.13 3.01
C SER A 246 -1.32 -24.87 1.97
N GLN A 247 -0.70 -24.14 1.05
CA GLN A 247 0.25 -24.66 0.06
C GLN A 247 1.72 -24.62 0.53
N GLY A 248 1.97 -24.31 1.81
CA GLY A 248 3.31 -24.19 2.36
C GLY A 248 4.12 -23.00 1.88
N LYS A 249 3.48 -21.99 1.28
CA LYS A 249 4.12 -20.75 0.85
C LYS A 249 4.33 -19.81 2.02
N ARG A 250 5.41 -19.03 1.96
CA ARG A 250 5.59 -17.89 2.85
C ARG A 250 4.64 -16.76 2.46
N VAL A 251 4.03 -16.08 3.43
CA VAL A 251 3.03 -15.03 3.15
C VAL A 251 3.29 -13.80 4.02
N GLN A 252 3.20 -12.64 3.41
CA GLN A 252 2.98 -11.36 4.08
C GLN A 252 1.80 -10.67 3.40
N ALA A 253 0.71 -10.47 4.15
CA ALA A 253 -0.52 -9.91 3.62
C ALA A 253 -0.95 -8.71 4.46
N LEU A 254 -0.69 -7.51 3.93
CA LEU A 254 -1.12 -6.25 4.50
C LEU A 254 -2.59 -6.03 4.12
N SER A 255 -3.34 -5.53 5.10
CA SER A 255 -4.79 -5.56 5.06
C SER A 255 -5.39 -4.20 5.40
N GLY A 256 -6.70 -4.18 5.69
CA GLY A 256 -7.47 -3.01 6.04
C GLY A 256 -7.02 -2.32 7.31
N ALA A 257 -7.54 -1.13 7.53
CA ALA A 257 -7.22 -0.29 8.67
C ALA A 257 -8.42 0.51 9.17
N LYS A 258 -8.41 0.89 10.46
CA LYS A 258 -9.26 1.91 11.07
C LYS A 258 -8.39 2.71 12.02
N ASN A 259 -7.66 3.69 11.45
CA ASN A 259 -6.68 4.43 12.24
C ASN A 259 -7.37 5.50 13.11
N HIS A 260 -7.02 5.51 14.38
CA HIS A 260 -7.54 6.44 15.37
C HIS A 260 -6.50 7.52 15.69
N HIS A 261 -6.94 8.77 15.67
CA HIS A 261 -6.13 9.91 16.09
C HIS A 261 -6.72 10.48 17.39
N ILE A 262 -5.96 10.45 18.48
CA ILE A 262 -6.36 10.99 19.78
C ILE A 262 -5.92 12.45 19.86
N VAL A 263 -6.85 13.36 20.16
CA VAL A 263 -6.58 14.80 20.35
C VAL A 263 -6.78 15.13 21.81
N MET A 264 -5.66 15.39 22.51
CA MET A 264 -5.66 15.75 23.93
C MET A 264 -6.02 17.23 24.14
N PRO A 265 -6.52 17.64 25.33
CA PRO A 265 -6.89 19.02 25.63
C PRO A 265 -5.74 20.03 25.51
N ASP A 266 -4.50 19.60 25.67
CA ASP A 266 -3.29 20.42 25.59
C ASP A 266 -2.69 20.52 24.17
N ALA A 267 -3.31 19.86 23.18
CA ALA A 267 -2.85 19.85 21.80
C ALA A 267 -2.91 21.25 21.16
N ASP A 268 -2.07 21.47 20.13
CA ASP A 268 -2.25 22.59 19.21
C ASP A 268 -3.38 22.26 18.24
N PHE A 269 -4.60 22.72 18.52
CA PHE A 269 -5.80 22.37 17.76
C PHE A 269 -5.72 22.76 16.28
N ASN A 270 -5.09 23.88 15.95
CA ASN A 270 -4.95 24.29 14.55
C ASN A 270 -4.04 23.34 13.76
N LYS A 271 -2.89 22.96 14.32
CA LYS A 271 -1.98 21.99 13.69
C LYS A 271 -2.58 20.60 13.66
N ALA A 272 -3.24 20.16 14.74
CA ALA A 272 -3.92 18.88 14.78
C ALA A 272 -5.01 18.80 13.70
N ALA A 273 -5.84 19.84 13.57
CA ALA A 273 -6.87 19.92 12.54
C ALA A 273 -6.27 19.87 11.12
N GLU A 274 -5.22 20.64 10.84
CA GLU A 274 -4.52 20.62 9.55
C GLU A 274 -4.00 19.23 9.19
N HIS A 275 -3.30 18.58 10.12
CA HIS A 275 -2.77 17.23 9.94
C HIS A 275 -3.89 16.20 9.74
N ILE A 276 -4.96 16.28 10.52
CA ILE A 276 -6.09 15.35 10.44
C ILE A 276 -6.83 15.51 9.13
N ILE A 277 -7.13 16.74 8.69
CA ILE A 277 -7.81 17.02 7.42
C ILE A 277 -6.97 16.48 6.24
N SER A 278 -5.68 16.77 6.21
CA SER A 278 -4.77 16.23 5.18
C SER A 278 -4.71 14.70 5.22
N SER A 279 -4.70 14.11 6.42
CA SER A 279 -4.67 12.65 6.59
C SER A 279 -5.99 11.99 6.19
N ALA A 280 -7.13 12.54 6.58
CA ALA A 280 -8.44 11.95 6.35
C ALA A 280 -8.92 12.07 4.90
N PHE A 281 -8.62 13.19 4.23
CA PHE A 281 -9.23 13.54 2.96
C PHE A 281 -8.26 13.51 1.77
N GLY A 282 -6.95 13.47 2.00
CA GLY A 282 -5.98 13.22 0.92
C GLY A 282 -6.27 11.91 0.20
N SER A 283 -6.11 11.88 -1.13
CA SER A 283 -6.52 10.77 -2.01
C SER A 283 -7.96 10.30 -1.76
N ALA A 284 -8.87 11.22 -1.43
CA ALA A 284 -10.26 10.93 -1.06
C ALA A 284 -10.39 9.90 0.10
N GLY A 285 -9.45 9.91 1.05
CA GLY A 285 -9.42 8.95 2.15
C GLY A 285 -9.05 7.51 1.76
N GLN A 286 -8.62 7.27 0.51
CA GLN A 286 -8.30 5.93 -0.01
C GLN A 286 -6.85 5.53 0.31
N ARG A 287 -6.41 5.74 1.55
CA ARG A 287 -5.07 5.39 2.05
C ARG A 287 -5.17 4.49 3.26
N CYS A 288 -4.34 3.44 3.31
CA CYS A 288 -4.28 2.52 4.45
C CYS A 288 -3.90 3.22 5.77
N MET A 289 -3.18 4.36 5.69
CA MET A 289 -2.77 5.16 6.84
C MET A 289 -3.62 6.43 7.03
N ALA A 290 -4.75 6.59 6.29
CA ALA A 290 -5.65 7.72 6.48
C ALA A 290 -6.22 7.75 7.90
N CYS A 291 -6.36 8.93 8.48
CA CYS A 291 -7.15 9.15 9.68
C CYS A 291 -8.62 8.90 9.36
N SER A 292 -9.21 7.86 9.87
CA SER A 292 -10.63 7.52 9.65
C SER A 292 -11.50 7.73 10.89
N ALA A 293 -10.86 7.86 12.05
CA ALA A 293 -11.50 8.14 13.32
C ALA A 293 -10.65 9.12 14.17
N VAL A 294 -11.29 10.10 14.77
CA VAL A 294 -10.65 11.00 15.74
C VAL A 294 -11.31 10.80 17.09
N VAL A 295 -10.51 10.61 18.12
CA VAL A 295 -10.98 10.60 19.50
C VAL A 295 -10.69 11.96 20.11
N VAL A 296 -11.72 12.72 20.39
CA VAL A 296 -11.64 14.02 21.04
C VAL A 296 -11.70 13.80 22.55
N VAL A 297 -10.61 14.09 23.25
CA VAL A 297 -10.53 13.92 24.71
C VAL A 297 -10.98 15.19 25.41
N GLY A 298 -11.88 15.01 26.39
CA GLY A 298 -12.55 16.13 27.09
C GLY A 298 -13.58 16.85 26.22
N ASP A 299 -14.15 17.93 26.76
CA ASP A 299 -15.14 18.77 26.06
C ASP A 299 -14.42 19.85 25.22
N ASN A 300 -13.87 19.43 24.08
CA ASN A 300 -13.02 20.25 23.21
C ASN A 300 -13.75 20.69 21.92
N GLU A 301 -14.83 21.45 22.07
CA GLU A 301 -15.56 22.04 20.94
C GLU A 301 -14.71 23.01 20.10
N GLU A 302 -13.67 23.63 20.70
CA GLU A 302 -12.73 24.48 19.96
C GLU A 302 -11.95 23.70 18.91
N PHE A 303 -11.55 22.46 19.22
CA PHE A 303 -10.92 21.59 18.24
C PHE A 303 -11.89 21.26 17.08
N VAL A 304 -13.15 20.92 17.38
CA VAL A 304 -14.15 20.60 16.35
C VAL A 304 -14.40 21.79 15.44
N LYS A 305 -14.45 23.01 15.99
CA LYS A 305 -14.54 24.26 15.20
C LYS A 305 -13.33 24.46 14.31
N ALA A 306 -12.10 24.22 14.83
CA ALA A 306 -10.87 24.31 14.04
C ALA A 306 -10.85 23.28 12.91
N LEU A 307 -11.31 22.05 13.18
CA LEU A 307 -11.41 20.97 12.21
C LEU A 307 -12.38 21.32 11.07
N ASN A 308 -13.60 21.79 11.40
CA ASN A 308 -14.59 22.20 10.41
C ASN A 308 -14.08 23.37 9.55
N LYS A 309 -13.45 24.39 10.19
CA LYS A 309 -12.83 25.50 9.46
C LYS A 309 -11.80 25.02 8.45
N LYS A 310 -10.96 24.05 8.82
CA LYS A 310 -9.98 23.46 7.88
C LYS A 310 -10.64 22.62 6.79
N ALA A 311 -11.75 21.97 7.08
CA ALA A 311 -12.52 21.25 6.07
C ALA A 311 -13.18 22.20 5.05
N ASP A 312 -13.55 23.44 5.46
CA ASP A 312 -14.10 24.46 4.56
C ASP A 312 -13.04 25.02 3.58
N GLU A 313 -11.75 24.91 3.94
CA GLU A 313 -10.64 25.33 3.09
C GLU A 313 -10.28 24.27 1.99
N LEU A 314 -10.92 23.08 1.99
CA LEU A 314 -10.64 22.04 1.03
C LEU A 314 -11.09 22.42 -0.39
N CYS A 315 -10.15 22.45 -1.32
CA CYS A 315 -10.45 22.54 -2.74
C CYS A 315 -10.67 21.14 -3.33
N ILE A 316 -11.80 20.95 -4.02
CA ILE A 316 -12.20 19.69 -4.64
C ILE A 316 -12.05 19.83 -6.16
N GLY A 317 -11.44 18.83 -6.83
CA GLY A 317 -11.27 18.91 -8.28
C GLY A 317 -10.37 17.83 -8.85
N ASP A 318 -9.94 18.06 -10.10
CA ASP A 318 -8.98 17.20 -10.79
C ASP A 318 -7.61 17.28 -10.09
N GLY A 319 -6.98 16.12 -9.90
CA GLY A 319 -5.68 16.05 -9.25
C GLY A 319 -4.53 16.75 -9.97
N MET A 320 -4.73 17.17 -11.22
CA MET A 320 -3.76 17.98 -11.96
C MET A 320 -3.77 19.46 -11.59
N ASP A 321 -4.81 19.93 -10.91
CA ASP A 321 -4.89 21.31 -10.43
C ASP A 321 -4.12 21.45 -9.12
N GLU A 322 -3.21 22.44 -9.06
CA GLU A 322 -2.23 22.59 -7.95
C GLU A 322 -2.88 22.86 -6.57
N GLU A 323 -4.04 23.51 -6.53
CA GLU A 323 -4.74 23.86 -5.29
C GLU A 323 -5.62 22.73 -4.76
N VAL A 324 -5.84 21.68 -5.55
CA VAL A 324 -6.74 20.58 -5.20
C VAL A 324 -6.10 19.63 -4.20
N LEU A 325 -6.81 19.39 -3.10
CA LEU A 325 -6.47 18.39 -2.10
C LEU A 325 -7.43 17.21 -2.09
N LEU A 326 -8.73 17.45 -2.23
CA LEU A 326 -9.75 16.41 -2.25
C LEU A 326 -10.08 16.03 -3.70
N THR A 327 -9.66 14.85 -4.08
CA THR A 327 -9.75 14.31 -5.43
C THR A 327 -10.82 13.24 -5.52
N PRO A 328 -11.17 12.73 -6.73
CA PRO A 328 -12.24 11.73 -6.86
C PRO A 328 -11.89 10.38 -6.23
N VAL A 329 -12.89 9.63 -5.80
CA VAL A 329 -12.72 8.20 -5.51
C VAL A 329 -12.53 7.42 -6.81
N ILE A 330 -11.90 6.24 -6.72
CA ILE A 330 -11.41 5.50 -7.88
C ILE A 330 -12.48 5.12 -8.91
N ARG A 331 -13.72 4.84 -8.49
CA ARG A 331 -14.81 4.41 -9.38
C ARG A 331 -16.18 4.76 -8.81
N LYS A 332 -17.19 4.70 -9.69
CA LYS A 332 -18.59 4.94 -9.36
C LYS A 332 -19.09 4.03 -8.23
N GLU A 333 -18.73 2.75 -8.25
CA GLU A 333 -19.15 1.79 -7.22
C GLU A 333 -18.59 2.17 -5.83
N ASN A 334 -17.38 2.74 -5.78
CA ASN A 334 -16.81 3.25 -4.54
C ASN A 334 -17.56 4.50 -4.05
N ARG A 335 -17.98 5.37 -4.97
CA ARG A 335 -18.83 6.54 -4.65
C ARG A 335 -20.19 6.09 -4.09
N GLU A 336 -20.85 5.16 -4.74
CA GLU A 336 -22.15 4.62 -4.28
C GLU A 336 -22.03 3.94 -2.91
N LYS A 337 -20.96 3.16 -2.69
CA LYS A 337 -20.69 2.56 -1.38
C LYS A 337 -20.47 3.63 -0.30
N THR A 338 -19.77 4.72 -0.63
CA THR A 338 -19.54 5.84 0.28
C THR A 338 -20.86 6.53 0.67
N LEU A 339 -21.75 6.77 -0.30
CA LEU A 339 -23.09 7.30 -0.02
C LEU A 339 -23.86 6.39 0.93
N GLY A 340 -23.78 5.07 0.74
CA GLY A 340 -24.36 4.09 1.65
C GLY A 340 -23.83 4.18 3.09
N TYR A 341 -22.53 4.44 3.28
CA TYR A 341 -21.97 4.67 4.62
C TYR A 341 -22.47 5.96 5.25
N ILE A 342 -22.62 7.04 4.46
CA ILE A 342 -23.18 8.31 4.97
C ILE A 342 -24.60 8.11 5.49
N GLU A 343 -25.47 7.47 4.67
CA GLU A 343 -26.84 7.15 5.09
C GLU A 343 -26.87 6.25 6.34
N LYS A 344 -25.97 5.26 6.40
CA LYS A 344 -25.88 4.34 7.53
C LYS A 344 -25.48 5.07 8.81
N GLY A 345 -24.50 5.99 8.75
CA GLY A 345 -24.12 6.82 9.90
C GLY A 345 -25.26 7.67 10.44
N ILE A 346 -26.04 8.29 9.55
CA ILE A 346 -27.24 9.07 9.94
C ILE A 346 -28.28 8.16 10.59
N GLN A 347 -28.59 6.99 9.99
CA GLN A 347 -29.56 6.04 10.52
C GLN A 347 -29.17 5.46 11.88
N GLU A 348 -27.88 5.31 12.16
CA GLU A 348 -27.35 4.82 13.43
C GLU A 348 -27.27 5.93 14.50
N GLY A 349 -27.62 7.18 14.15
CA GLY A 349 -27.75 8.29 15.09
C GLY A 349 -26.51 9.14 15.26
N ALA A 350 -25.49 9.01 14.40
CA ALA A 350 -24.34 9.91 14.40
C ALA A 350 -24.75 11.32 13.96
N SER A 351 -24.15 12.34 14.55
CA SER A 351 -24.39 13.75 14.21
C SER A 351 -23.62 14.14 12.95
N LEU A 352 -24.30 14.31 11.82
CA LEU A 352 -23.68 14.78 10.58
C LEU A 352 -23.39 16.28 10.68
N ILE A 353 -22.13 16.65 10.94
CA ILE A 353 -21.71 18.05 11.10
C ILE A 353 -21.19 18.67 9.79
N ARG A 354 -20.76 17.86 8.83
CA ARG A 354 -20.46 18.25 7.45
C ARG A 354 -20.93 17.16 6.47
N ASP A 355 -21.65 17.58 5.43
CA ASP A 355 -22.23 16.69 4.44
C ASP A 355 -21.59 16.91 3.07
N GLY A 356 -20.64 16.04 2.72
CA GLY A 356 -19.89 16.09 1.46
C GLY A 356 -20.71 15.71 0.22
N ARG A 357 -21.99 15.35 0.35
CA ARG A 357 -22.88 15.11 -0.79
C ARG A 357 -23.27 16.41 -1.49
N LYS A 358 -23.23 17.54 -0.79
CA LYS A 358 -23.60 18.86 -1.33
C LYS A 358 -22.67 19.30 -2.46
N GLU A 359 -21.38 19.00 -2.33
CA GLU A 359 -20.37 19.36 -3.33
C GLU A 359 -20.45 18.51 -4.60
N MET A 360 -21.20 17.39 -4.58
CA MET A 360 -21.38 16.54 -5.78
C MET A 360 -22.15 17.22 -6.91
N GLU A 361 -23.01 18.20 -6.59
CA GLU A 361 -23.82 18.91 -7.57
C GLU A 361 -22.97 19.75 -8.53
N ASP A 362 -21.77 20.14 -8.09
CA ASP A 362 -20.81 20.92 -8.87
C ASP A 362 -20.07 20.09 -9.93
N PHE A 363 -20.09 18.74 -9.78
CA PHE A 363 -19.37 17.82 -10.65
C PHE A 363 -20.33 16.90 -11.42
N LYS A 364 -20.52 17.20 -12.71
CA LYS A 364 -21.38 16.39 -13.60
C LYS A 364 -20.71 15.08 -14.05
N GLU A 365 -19.38 15.07 -14.09
CA GLU A 365 -18.55 13.97 -14.52
C GLU A 365 -17.58 13.59 -13.37
N GLY A 366 -16.97 12.39 -13.47
CA GLY A 366 -16.05 11.92 -12.44
C GLY A 366 -16.72 11.34 -11.19
N ASN A 367 -15.88 10.90 -10.27
CA ASN A 367 -16.31 10.20 -9.06
C ASN A 367 -16.08 11.06 -7.81
N PHE A 368 -16.44 12.33 -7.88
CA PHE A 368 -16.21 13.28 -6.81
C PHE A 368 -17.18 13.10 -5.64
N LEU A 369 -16.67 13.34 -4.44
CA LEU A 369 -17.37 13.41 -3.16
C LEU A 369 -16.67 14.44 -2.29
N GLY A 370 -17.42 15.28 -1.62
CA GLY A 370 -16.89 16.21 -0.64
C GLY A 370 -16.53 15.54 0.69
N ALA A 371 -15.88 16.28 1.55
CA ALA A 371 -15.53 15.84 2.89
C ALA A 371 -16.78 15.66 3.76
N THR A 372 -16.97 14.49 4.33
CA THR A 372 -18.07 14.19 5.26
C THR A 372 -17.52 13.99 6.66
N ILE A 373 -18.10 14.68 7.65
CA ILE A 373 -17.68 14.57 9.05
C ILE A 373 -18.88 14.26 9.93
N PHE A 374 -18.77 13.17 10.69
CA PHE A 374 -19.72 12.79 11.73
C PHE A 374 -19.16 13.06 13.12
N ASP A 375 -19.97 13.54 14.02
CA ASP A 375 -19.67 13.69 15.44
C ASP A 375 -20.56 12.78 16.31
N HIS A 376 -20.19 12.63 17.58
CA HIS A 376 -20.86 11.73 18.52
C HIS A 376 -21.02 10.30 18.00
N VAL A 377 -20.01 9.83 17.27
CA VAL A 377 -19.95 8.44 16.77
C VAL A 377 -19.64 7.52 17.94
N THR A 378 -20.42 6.43 18.08
CA THR A 378 -20.16 5.42 19.11
C THR A 378 -19.44 4.19 18.52
N PRO A 379 -18.75 3.40 19.35
CA PRO A 379 -18.00 2.22 18.86
C PRO A 379 -18.86 1.17 18.17
N GLU A 380 -20.18 1.13 18.45
CA GLU A 380 -21.13 0.18 17.89
C GLU A 380 -21.53 0.50 16.46
N MET A 381 -21.40 1.77 16.07
CA MET A 381 -21.82 2.25 14.74
C MET A 381 -20.94 1.66 13.63
N THR A 382 -21.53 1.41 12.47
CA THR A 382 -20.85 0.87 11.29
C THR A 382 -19.68 1.74 10.86
N ILE A 383 -19.87 3.08 10.87
CA ILE A 383 -18.83 4.04 10.48
C ILE A 383 -17.66 4.12 11.46
N ALA A 384 -17.80 3.59 12.69
CA ALA A 384 -16.71 3.42 13.65
C ALA A 384 -15.92 2.12 13.41
N LYS A 385 -16.62 1.02 13.04
CA LYS A 385 -16.04 -0.33 12.93
C LYS A 385 -15.41 -0.63 11.58
N GLU A 386 -16.07 -0.18 10.49
CA GLU A 386 -15.69 -0.57 9.13
C GLU A 386 -14.62 0.34 8.55
N GLU A 387 -13.74 -0.25 7.74
CA GLU A 387 -12.86 0.52 6.86
C GLU A 387 -13.69 1.05 5.67
N MET A 388 -14.01 2.34 5.71
CA MET A 388 -14.84 2.96 4.67
C MET A 388 -14.07 3.21 3.38
N PHE A 389 -12.78 3.55 3.48
CA PHE A 389 -11.88 3.86 2.38
C PHE A 389 -12.42 4.98 1.47
N ALA A 390 -12.86 6.04 2.10
CA ALA A 390 -13.66 7.11 1.52
C ALA A 390 -13.44 8.42 2.29
N PRO A 391 -13.83 9.59 1.75
CA PRO A 391 -13.67 10.89 2.43
C PRO A 391 -14.71 11.08 3.55
N ILE A 392 -14.69 10.17 4.53
CA ILE A 392 -15.57 10.20 5.71
C ILE A 392 -14.69 10.14 6.96
N LEU A 393 -14.88 11.09 7.86
CA LEU A 393 -14.22 11.17 9.17
C LEU A 393 -15.24 11.02 10.29
N SER A 394 -14.95 10.14 11.25
CA SER A 394 -15.78 9.90 12.44
C SER A 394 -15.14 10.50 13.68
N LEU A 395 -15.86 11.34 14.43
CA LEU A 395 -15.40 11.88 15.72
C LEU A 395 -16.07 11.09 16.85
N LEU A 396 -15.24 10.49 17.69
CA LEU A 396 -15.62 9.83 18.94
C LEU A 396 -15.24 10.74 20.11
N ARG A 397 -15.91 10.60 21.25
CA ARG A 397 -15.67 11.40 22.46
C ARG A 397 -15.14 10.48 23.57
N ALA A 398 -14.12 10.94 24.30
CA ALA A 398 -13.58 10.28 25.47
C ALA A 398 -13.37 11.28 26.61
N GLU A 399 -13.50 10.85 27.85
CA GLU A 399 -13.28 11.71 29.00
C GLU A 399 -11.78 11.99 29.22
N ASP A 400 -10.95 10.99 28.98
CA ASP A 400 -9.51 11.00 29.21
C ASP A 400 -8.75 10.15 28.19
N LEU A 401 -7.43 10.03 28.36
CA LEU A 401 -6.57 9.24 27.47
C LEU A 401 -6.89 7.75 27.55
N ASP A 402 -7.25 7.21 28.73
CA ASP A 402 -7.59 5.79 28.89
C ASP A 402 -8.80 5.42 28.05
N GLY A 403 -9.86 6.24 28.06
CA GLY A 403 -11.01 6.10 27.18
C GLY A 403 -10.64 6.18 25.69
N GLY A 404 -9.70 7.06 25.34
CA GLY A 404 -9.18 7.16 23.99
C GLY A 404 -8.41 5.92 23.54
N LEU A 405 -7.60 5.34 24.42
CA LEU A 405 -6.85 4.10 24.18
C LEU A 405 -7.79 2.89 24.08
N ASP A 406 -8.90 2.89 24.81
CA ASP A 406 -9.89 1.81 24.73
C ASP A 406 -10.54 1.70 23.36
N TYR A 407 -10.77 2.79 22.64
CA TYR A 407 -11.24 2.74 21.26
C TYR A 407 -10.22 2.04 20.35
N ILE A 408 -8.93 2.29 20.53
CA ILE A 408 -7.86 1.62 19.77
C ILE A 408 -7.82 0.13 20.13
N ARG A 409 -7.95 -0.24 21.42
CA ARG A 409 -7.94 -1.63 21.87
C ARG A 409 -9.13 -2.42 21.33
N GLN A 410 -10.33 -1.83 21.32
CA GLN A 410 -11.56 -2.46 20.83
C GLN A 410 -11.60 -2.60 19.31
N SER A 411 -10.83 -1.80 18.56
CA SER A 411 -10.75 -1.93 17.11
C SER A 411 -10.18 -3.30 16.72
N ARG A 412 -10.82 -3.95 15.74
CA ARG A 412 -10.28 -5.15 15.11
C ARG A 412 -9.01 -4.89 14.31
N TYR A 413 -8.75 -3.64 13.95
CA TYR A 413 -7.59 -3.21 13.19
C TYR A 413 -6.51 -2.62 14.10
N GLY A 414 -5.26 -2.78 13.71
CA GLY A 414 -4.11 -2.25 14.43
C GLY A 414 -3.00 -1.81 13.46
N ASN A 415 -3.37 -1.09 12.38
CA ASN A 415 -2.38 -0.61 11.41
C ASN A 415 -1.63 0.59 11.97
N GLY A 416 -2.35 1.68 12.32
CA GLY A 416 -1.74 2.87 12.87
C GLY A 416 -2.63 3.62 13.85
N ALA A 417 -1.99 4.42 14.71
CA ALA A 417 -2.66 5.38 15.59
C ALA A 417 -1.78 6.61 15.81
N THR A 418 -2.39 7.75 16.12
CA THR A 418 -1.67 9.00 16.39
C THR A 418 -2.21 9.68 17.64
N ILE A 419 -1.34 10.35 18.40
CA ILE A 419 -1.72 11.26 19.49
C ILE A 419 -1.24 12.67 19.21
N TYR A 420 -2.06 13.64 19.50
CA TYR A 420 -1.71 15.07 19.53
C TYR A 420 -1.72 15.57 20.96
N THR A 421 -0.56 15.91 21.49
CA THR A 421 -0.37 16.39 22.87
C THR A 421 0.99 17.06 23.02
N LYS A 422 1.15 17.86 24.07
CA LYS A 422 2.44 18.39 24.55
C LYS A 422 2.90 17.69 25.83
N ASP A 423 2.08 16.83 26.41
CA ASP A 423 2.38 16.11 27.66
C ASP A 423 3.24 14.87 27.40
N ALA A 424 4.42 14.82 28.02
CA ALA A 424 5.35 13.70 27.88
C ALA A 424 4.84 12.42 28.55
N GLY A 425 4.02 12.52 29.60
CA GLY A 425 3.40 11.38 30.27
C GLY A 425 2.36 10.71 29.37
N ALA A 426 1.49 11.52 28.73
CA ALA A 426 0.53 11.04 27.75
C ALA A 426 1.21 10.36 26.53
N VAL A 427 2.32 10.94 26.05
CA VAL A 427 3.13 10.32 24.97
C VAL A 427 3.68 8.97 25.40
N ARG A 428 4.19 8.86 26.62
CA ARG A 428 4.73 7.61 27.15
C ARG A 428 3.64 6.54 27.27
N GLN A 429 2.52 6.90 27.88
CA GLN A 429 1.38 5.98 28.05
C GLN A 429 0.85 5.52 26.69
N PHE A 430 0.64 6.43 25.73
CA PHE A 430 0.23 6.11 24.36
C PHE A 430 1.18 5.11 23.69
N ARG A 431 2.48 5.33 23.83
CA ARG A 431 3.51 4.43 23.27
C ARG A 431 3.48 3.01 23.85
N GLU A 432 3.18 2.89 25.14
CA GLU A 432 3.17 1.61 25.85
C GLU A 432 1.84 0.86 25.67
N GLU A 433 0.72 1.58 25.49
CA GLU A 433 -0.62 1.00 25.57
C GLU A 433 -1.43 1.01 24.27
N ALA A 434 -1.03 1.81 23.25
CA ALA A 434 -1.75 1.84 21.98
C ALA A 434 -1.52 0.56 21.18
N ASP A 435 -2.60 -0.18 20.92
CA ASP A 435 -2.60 -1.51 20.31
C ASP A 435 -2.60 -1.41 18.76
N ALA A 436 -1.54 -0.81 18.20
CA ALA A 436 -1.31 -0.64 16.78
C ALA A 436 0.18 -0.73 16.42
N GLY A 437 0.47 -1.17 15.20
CA GLY A 437 1.84 -1.45 14.77
C GLY A 437 2.67 -0.22 14.42
N MET A 438 2.03 0.90 14.07
CA MET A 438 2.70 2.15 13.72
C MET A 438 2.09 3.31 14.50
N LEU A 439 2.88 3.99 15.32
CA LEU A 439 2.42 5.06 16.18
C LEU A 439 2.98 6.41 15.75
N GLY A 440 2.12 7.44 15.76
CA GLY A 440 2.48 8.82 15.47
C GLY A 440 2.33 9.72 16.70
N ILE A 441 3.24 10.68 16.84
CA ILE A 441 3.16 11.71 17.87
C ILE A 441 3.21 13.06 17.14
N ASN A 442 2.08 13.80 17.19
CA ASN A 442 1.94 15.10 16.51
C ASN A 442 2.21 15.05 15.00
N VAL A 443 1.89 13.93 14.33
CA VAL A 443 2.00 13.74 12.87
C VAL A 443 0.69 13.23 12.28
N GLY A 444 0.39 13.63 11.06
CA GLY A 444 -0.87 13.25 10.40
C GLY A 444 -0.89 11.83 9.85
N VAL A 445 0.27 11.32 9.43
CA VAL A 445 0.40 9.97 8.85
C VAL A 445 1.67 9.33 9.40
N PRO A 446 1.58 8.35 10.32
CA PRO A 446 2.75 7.70 10.91
C PRO A 446 3.36 6.61 10.01
N ALA A 447 3.39 6.82 8.69
CA ALA A 447 3.98 5.87 7.75
C ALA A 447 5.50 5.81 7.91
N THR A 448 6.03 4.60 7.99
CA THR A 448 7.46 4.36 8.14
C THR A 448 8.21 4.57 6.82
N MET A 449 9.49 4.93 6.91
CA MET A 449 10.41 4.91 5.77
C MET A 449 10.84 3.47 5.44
N ALA A 450 11.37 3.26 4.23
CA ALA A 450 11.78 1.94 3.72
C ALA A 450 12.77 1.16 4.61
N PHE A 451 13.47 1.84 5.52
CA PHE A 451 14.41 1.24 6.47
C PHE A 451 13.73 0.47 7.62
N PHE A 452 12.48 0.81 7.91
CA PHE A 452 11.68 0.21 8.97
C PHE A 452 10.53 -0.62 8.40
N PRO A 453 10.12 -1.70 9.07
CA PRO A 453 8.98 -2.47 8.62
C PRO A 453 7.68 -1.64 8.65
N PHE A 454 6.84 -1.84 7.63
CA PHE A 454 5.47 -1.36 7.65
C PHE A 454 4.65 -2.37 8.46
N SER A 455 4.47 -2.08 9.76
CA SER A 455 3.96 -3.02 10.75
C SER A 455 2.46 -2.84 10.96
N GLY A 456 1.68 -3.87 10.66
CA GLY A 456 0.26 -3.96 11.03
C GLY A 456 0.06 -5.02 12.12
N TRP A 457 -0.86 -4.77 13.05
CA TRP A 457 -1.27 -5.70 14.07
C TRP A 457 -2.72 -6.15 13.84
N LYS A 458 -3.19 -7.13 14.59
CA LYS A 458 -4.56 -7.65 14.53
C LYS A 458 -4.97 -7.99 13.07
N ASP A 459 -6.19 -7.65 12.67
CA ASP A 459 -6.71 -7.90 11.32
C ASP A 459 -6.09 -6.99 10.23
N SER A 460 -5.15 -6.10 10.57
CA SER A 460 -4.43 -5.29 9.59
C SER A 460 -3.25 -6.00 8.95
N PHE A 461 -2.86 -7.17 9.44
CA PHE A 461 -1.76 -7.96 8.89
C PHE A 461 -1.95 -9.45 9.13
N TYR A 462 -1.61 -10.26 8.12
CA TYR A 462 -1.54 -11.71 8.22
C TYR A 462 -0.17 -12.19 7.73
N GLY A 463 0.55 -12.89 8.61
CA GLY A 463 1.94 -13.36 8.40
C GLY A 463 2.81 -12.99 9.60
N ASP A 464 4.12 -13.30 9.51
CA ASP A 464 5.08 -13.08 10.61
C ASP A 464 6.12 -12.01 10.28
N MET A 465 6.40 -11.76 8.99
CA MET A 465 7.42 -10.82 8.53
C MET A 465 6.78 -9.72 7.71
N HIS A 466 6.95 -8.48 8.16
CA HIS A 466 6.39 -7.31 7.48
C HIS A 466 7.16 -6.92 6.21
N VAL A 467 6.59 -6.04 5.42
CA VAL A 467 7.30 -5.46 4.27
C VAL A 467 8.30 -4.42 4.73
N ASN A 468 9.31 -4.16 3.92
CA ASN A 468 10.39 -3.21 4.16
C ASN A 468 11.36 -3.61 5.29
N GLY A 469 12.41 -2.83 5.42
CA GLY A 469 13.43 -3.01 6.43
C GLY A 469 14.06 -4.40 6.43
N LYS A 470 14.58 -4.79 7.57
CA LYS A 470 15.18 -6.13 7.77
C LYS A 470 14.16 -7.26 7.66
N ASP A 471 12.89 -7.00 8.00
CA ASP A 471 11.80 -7.98 7.87
C ASP A 471 11.60 -8.39 6.41
N GLY A 472 11.59 -7.41 5.50
CA GLY A 472 11.52 -7.68 4.06
C GLY A 472 12.68 -8.53 3.56
N VAL A 473 13.92 -8.28 4.02
CA VAL A 473 15.08 -9.12 3.69
C VAL A 473 14.89 -10.55 4.23
N ASN A 474 14.43 -10.69 5.47
CA ASN A 474 14.16 -11.99 6.08
C ASN A 474 13.02 -12.71 5.34
N PHE A 475 11.99 -11.98 4.92
CA PHE A 475 10.88 -12.53 4.15
C PHE A 475 11.33 -13.13 2.81
N TYR A 476 12.21 -12.44 2.07
CA TYR A 476 12.67 -12.87 0.75
C TYR A 476 13.90 -13.80 0.78
N THR A 477 14.39 -14.18 1.96
CA THR A 477 15.55 -15.05 2.09
C THR A 477 15.29 -16.24 3.02
N ARG A 478 16.05 -17.31 2.82
CA ARG A 478 16.17 -18.43 3.76
C ARG A 478 17.60 -18.55 4.25
N LYS A 479 17.75 -18.94 5.50
CA LYS A 479 19.04 -19.11 6.14
C LYS A 479 19.57 -20.53 5.91
N LYS A 480 20.88 -20.66 5.70
CA LYS A 480 21.59 -21.92 5.68
C LYS A 480 22.72 -21.82 6.70
N MET A 481 22.75 -22.76 7.62
CA MET A 481 23.82 -22.91 8.59
C MET A 481 24.85 -23.88 8.05
N ILE A 482 26.14 -23.55 8.22
CA ILE A 482 27.28 -24.42 7.91
C ILE A 482 28.06 -24.56 9.21
N THR A 483 28.27 -25.80 9.64
CA THR A 483 29.14 -26.12 10.77
C THR A 483 30.35 -26.84 10.23
N SER A 484 31.55 -26.34 10.48
CA SER A 484 32.81 -26.85 9.98
C SER A 484 33.71 -27.32 11.11
N ARG A 485 34.33 -28.47 10.98
CA ARG A 485 35.36 -29.01 11.89
C ARG A 485 36.70 -29.03 11.18
N PHE A 486 37.77 -28.63 11.87
CA PHE A 486 39.11 -28.45 11.32
C PHE A 486 40.19 -29.30 12.02
N ASP A 487 39.81 -30.38 12.67
CA ASP A 487 40.68 -31.30 13.42
C ASP A 487 41.17 -32.53 12.64
N PHE A 488 41.46 -32.37 11.34
CA PHE A 488 41.95 -33.47 10.50
C PHE A 488 43.47 -33.56 10.46
#